data_2ab6bc7c241678e661eedcb231709008
#
_entry.id   2ab6bc7c241678e661eedcb231709008
#
_cell.length_a   1.000
_cell.length_b   1.000
_cell.length_c   1.000
_cell.angle_alpha   90.00
_cell.angle_beta   90.00
_cell.angle_gamma   90.00
#
_symmetry.space_group_name_H-M   'P 1'
#
loop_
_entity.id
_entity.type
_entity.pdbx_description
1 polymer ?
#
loop_
_entity_poly.entity_id
_entity_poly.type
_entity_poly.pdbx_seq_one_letter_code
_entity_poly.pdbx_strand_id
1 'polypeptide(L)'
;MFKVFGYKSEGQPYFAACINGKTAAVGTITSPTISGGIGKINLKYCVPYTESKGVKFKIDILQGGNVVKTLTVENTSAAKLTAYDYSADVNVSGDFQIVITNLSPSAVADSNKDRFAIWALNWTKME
;
A
#
# COMPACT_ATOMS: atom_id res chain seq x y z
N MET A 1 0.71 -11.03 4.83
CA MET A 1 0.88 -11.76 3.56
C MET A 1 0.22 -10.98 2.43
N PHE A 2 0.77 -11.05 1.24
CA PHE A 2 0.17 -10.43 0.07
C PHE A 2 0.17 -11.40 -1.11
N LYS A 3 -0.67 -11.12 -2.08
CA LYS A 3 -0.70 -11.86 -3.35
C LYS A 3 -0.50 -10.87 -4.49
N VAL A 4 0.27 -11.30 -5.48
CA VAL A 4 0.34 -10.58 -6.76
C VAL A 4 -0.59 -11.31 -7.73
N PHE A 5 -1.44 -10.56 -8.41
CA PHE A 5 -2.41 -11.15 -9.32
C PHE A 5 -2.77 -10.18 -10.45
N GLY A 6 -3.27 -10.75 -11.53
CA GLY A 6 -3.81 -9.95 -12.61
C GLY A 6 -5.10 -9.29 -12.15
N TYR A 7 -5.17 -7.99 -12.33
CA TYR A 7 -6.31 -7.21 -11.90
C TYR A 7 -6.79 -6.33 -13.05
N LYS A 8 -8.09 -6.32 -13.26
CA LYS A 8 -8.71 -5.47 -14.26
C LYS A 8 -9.69 -4.50 -13.60
N SER A 9 -9.50 -3.23 -13.86
CA SER A 9 -10.45 -2.20 -13.50
C SER A 9 -10.78 -1.44 -14.77
N GLU A 10 -12.06 -1.29 -15.07
CA GLU A 10 -12.51 -0.52 -16.22
C GLU A 10 -11.84 -0.96 -17.54
N GLY A 11 -11.62 -2.27 -17.70
CA GLY A 11 -11.04 -2.81 -18.90
C GLY A 11 -9.53 -2.71 -19.00
N GLN A 12 -8.86 -2.20 -17.98
CA GLN A 12 -7.40 -2.07 -17.99
C GLN A 12 -6.73 -3.33 -17.44
N PRO A 13 -5.87 -3.98 -18.22
CA PRO A 13 -5.11 -5.13 -17.74
C PRO A 13 -3.84 -4.67 -17.03
N TYR A 14 -3.77 -4.85 -15.73
CA TYR A 14 -2.55 -4.60 -14.98
C TYR A 14 -2.45 -5.53 -13.78
N PHE A 15 -1.26 -5.60 -13.23
CA PHE A 15 -1.01 -6.41 -12.05
C PHE A 15 -0.92 -5.52 -10.83
N ALA A 16 -1.51 -5.98 -9.74
CA ALA A 16 -1.53 -5.27 -8.48
C ALA A 16 -1.16 -6.20 -7.34
N ALA A 17 -0.53 -5.65 -6.31
CA ALA A 17 -0.28 -6.38 -5.08
C ALA A 17 -1.51 -6.26 -4.20
N CYS A 18 -2.15 -7.39 -3.90
CA CYS A 18 -3.31 -7.44 -3.03
C CYS A 18 -2.87 -7.69 -1.60
N ILE A 19 -3.19 -6.78 -0.71
CA ILE A 19 -2.75 -6.80 0.68
C ILE A 19 -3.89 -7.25 1.58
N ASN A 20 -3.62 -8.30 2.34
CA ASN A 20 -4.59 -8.98 3.18
C ASN A 20 -5.08 -8.10 4.34
N GLY A 21 -6.38 -8.19 4.64
CA GLY A 21 -7.02 -7.48 5.74
C GLY A 21 -7.37 -8.37 6.93
N LYS A 22 -6.81 -9.57 7.05
CA LYS A 22 -7.09 -10.46 8.18
C LYS A 22 -6.43 -9.96 9.47
N THR A 23 -7.18 -9.93 10.57
CA THR A 23 -6.61 -9.58 11.87
C THR A 23 -5.60 -10.62 12.36
N ALA A 24 -5.79 -11.90 11.99
CA ALA A 24 -4.88 -12.98 12.38
C ALA A 24 -3.55 -12.92 11.63
N ALA A 25 -3.50 -12.28 10.47
CA ALA A 25 -2.29 -12.21 9.64
C ALA A 25 -2.34 -10.93 8.80
N VAL A 26 -2.02 -9.82 9.43
CA VAL A 26 -2.05 -8.50 8.78
C VAL A 26 -1.11 -8.48 7.58
N GLY A 27 -1.63 -8.01 6.44
CA GLY A 27 -0.88 -7.95 5.20
C GLY A 27 0.16 -6.83 5.20
N THR A 28 1.37 -7.17 4.79
CA THR A 28 2.49 -6.25 4.74
C THR A 28 3.34 -6.52 3.50
N ILE A 29 3.81 -5.46 2.85
CA ILE A 29 4.79 -5.54 1.76
C ILE A 29 6.02 -4.78 2.21
N THR A 30 7.19 -5.42 2.11
CA THR A 30 8.46 -4.82 2.47
C THR A 30 9.38 -4.81 1.25
N SER A 31 9.95 -3.65 0.93
CA SER A 31 10.92 -3.52 -0.15
C SER A 31 12.31 -3.95 0.31
N PRO A 32 13.22 -4.27 -0.63
CA PRO A 32 14.64 -4.32 -0.30
C PRO A 32 15.15 -2.92 0.03
N THR A 33 16.41 -2.84 0.47
CA THR A 33 17.06 -1.54 0.68
C THR A 33 17.29 -0.85 -0.65
N ILE A 34 16.91 0.41 -0.73
CA ILE A 34 16.97 1.23 -1.94
C ILE A 34 17.91 2.41 -1.65
N SER A 35 18.81 2.69 -2.57
CA SER A 35 19.76 3.80 -2.41
C SER A 35 19.23 5.09 -3.07
N GLY A 36 19.79 6.23 -2.68
CA GLY A 36 19.54 7.51 -3.33
C GLY A 36 18.49 8.38 -2.67
N GLY A 37 17.94 7.94 -1.56
CA GLY A 37 16.92 8.70 -0.85
C GLY A 37 15.57 8.72 -1.57
N ILE A 38 14.57 9.29 -0.90
CA ILE A 38 13.21 9.37 -1.43
C ILE A 38 12.65 10.77 -1.20
N GLY A 39 12.34 11.48 -2.28
CA GLY A 39 11.76 12.82 -2.22
C GLY A 39 10.24 12.76 -2.14
N LYS A 40 9.62 12.15 -3.13
CA LYS A 40 8.17 12.04 -3.23
C LYS A 40 7.79 10.61 -3.60
N ILE A 41 6.71 10.10 -3.00
CA ILE A 41 6.18 8.78 -3.32
C ILE A 41 4.82 8.92 -4.03
N ASN A 42 4.58 8.07 -5.01
CA ASN A 42 3.32 7.99 -5.73
C ASN A 42 2.89 6.55 -5.86
N LEU A 43 1.60 6.30 -5.73
CA LEU A 43 1.03 4.99 -6.00
C LEU A 43 -0.44 5.11 -6.40
N LYS A 44 -0.97 4.02 -6.94
CA LYS A 44 -2.40 3.87 -7.17
C LYS A 44 -2.90 2.72 -6.29
N TYR A 45 -4.14 2.85 -5.80
CA TYR A 45 -4.76 1.82 -4.99
C TYR A 45 -6.23 1.67 -5.34
N CYS A 46 -6.80 0.55 -4.92
CA CYS A 46 -8.23 0.28 -5.11
C CYS A 46 -8.74 -0.73 -4.10
N VAL A 47 -10.06 -0.83 -4.02
CA VAL A 47 -10.76 -1.90 -3.33
C VAL A 47 -11.04 -3.00 -4.35
N PRO A 48 -10.36 -4.16 -4.28
CA PRO A 48 -10.45 -5.17 -5.35
C PRO A 48 -11.69 -6.07 -5.29
N TYR A 49 -12.38 -6.12 -4.15
CA TYR A 49 -13.49 -7.04 -3.93
C TYR A 49 -14.70 -6.34 -3.31
N THR A 50 -15.88 -6.93 -3.53
CA THR A 50 -17.15 -6.34 -3.08
C THR A 50 -17.31 -6.27 -1.57
N GLU A 51 -16.68 -7.18 -0.84
CA GLU A 51 -16.81 -7.24 0.62
C GLU A 51 -15.92 -6.22 1.35
N SER A 52 -14.99 -5.57 0.66
CA SER A 52 -14.12 -4.57 1.27
C SER A 52 -14.88 -3.27 1.51
N LYS A 53 -14.56 -2.60 2.60
CA LYS A 53 -15.27 -1.41 3.05
C LYS A 53 -14.33 -0.23 3.24
N GLY A 54 -13.88 0.33 2.15
CA GLY A 54 -12.92 1.41 2.19
C GLY A 54 -11.50 0.87 2.32
N VAL A 55 -10.55 1.78 2.47
CA VAL A 55 -9.13 1.47 2.49
C VAL A 55 -8.47 2.28 3.60
N LYS A 56 -7.62 1.61 4.38
CA LYS A 56 -6.72 2.29 5.30
C LYS A 56 -5.42 1.50 5.37
N PHE A 57 -4.33 2.18 5.08
CA PHE A 57 -3.00 1.57 5.16
C PHE A 57 -1.96 2.62 5.53
N LYS A 58 -0.81 2.15 5.97
CA LYS A 58 0.33 3.04 6.24
C LYS A 58 1.51 2.66 5.36
N ILE A 59 2.33 3.65 5.11
CA ILE A 59 3.61 3.50 4.43
C ILE A 59 4.68 3.95 5.41
N ASP A 60 5.52 3.03 5.86
CA ASP A 60 6.65 3.35 6.72
C ASP A 60 7.92 3.42 5.87
N ILE A 61 8.71 4.43 6.11
CA ILE A 61 10.05 4.56 5.53
C ILE A 61 11.04 4.22 6.62
N LEU A 62 11.87 3.21 6.36
CA LEU A 62 12.84 2.68 7.33
C LEU A 62 14.26 2.99 6.89
N GLN A 63 15.11 3.29 7.86
CA GLN A 63 16.56 3.39 7.66
C GLN A 63 17.25 2.60 8.77
N GLY A 64 18.06 1.62 8.36
CA GLY A 64 18.74 0.75 9.32
C GLY A 64 17.79 0.00 10.24
N GLY A 65 16.60 -0.35 9.73
CA GLY A 65 15.57 -1.05 10.49
C GLY A 65 14.69 -0.17 11.37
N ASN A 66 14.92 1.14 11.37
CA ASN A 66 14.14 2.09 12.19
C ASN A 66 13.19 2.89 11.30
N VAL A 67 11.96 3.09 11.77
CA VAL A 67 10.98 3.93 11.07
C VAL A 67 11.37 5.40 11.24
N VAL A 68 11.62 6.08 10.12
CA VAL A 68 11.97 7.51 10.12
C VAL A 68 10.84 8.40 9.62
N LYS A 69 9.87 7.82 8.93
CA LYS A 69 8.68 8.53 8.43
C LYS A 69 7.52 7.56 8.28
N THR A 70 6.32 7.99 8.64
CA THR A 70 5.09 7.22 8.43
C THR A 70 4.08 8.10 7.70
N LEU A 71 3.50 7.53 6.63
CA LEU A 71 2.40 8.14 5.90
C LEU A 71 1.17 7.25 6.07
N THR A 72 0.02 7.85 6.38
CA THR A 72 -1.22 7.09 6.51
C THR A 72 -2.16 7.49 5.38
N VAL A 73 -2.71 6.48 4.70
CA VAL A 73 -3.69 6.67 3.63
C VAL A 73 -5.01 6.11 4.12
N GLU A 74 -6.05 6.94 4.13
CA GLU A 74 -7.38 6.54 4.56
C GLU A 74 -8.42 7.04 3.58
N ASN A 75 -9.26 6.13 3.06
CA ASN A 75 -10.35 6.45 2.15
C ASN A 75 -11.53 5.56 2.52
N THR A 76 -12.38 6.03 3.44
CA THR A 76 -13.52 5.29 3.94
C THR A 76 -14.65 5.19 2.92
N SER A 77 -14.60 5.99 1.86
CA SER A 77 -15.61 6.01 0.79
C SER A 77 -15.11 5.36 -0.48
N ALA A 78 -13.99 4.62 -0.42
CA ALA A 78 -13.43 3.98 -1.60
C ALA A 78 -14.42 3.01 -2.24
N ALA A 79 -14.72 3.25 -3.51
CA ALA A 79 -15.62 2.41 -4.28
C ALA A 79 -14.86 1.22 -4.87
N LYS A 80 -15.55 0.07 -4.94
CA LYS A 80 -14.96 -1.14 -5.54
C LYS A 80 -14.49 -0.87 -6.96
N LEU A 81 -13.30 -1.39 -7.29
CA LEU A 81 -12.72 -1.37 -8.65
C LEU A 81 -12.51 0.04 -9.21
N THR A 82 -12.41 1.04 -8.35
CA THR A 82 -12.11 2.42 -8.74
C THR A 82 -10.65 2.70 -8.40
N ALA A 83 -9.89 3.24 -9.35
CA ALA A 83 -8.50 3.60 -9.14
C ALA A 83 -8.41 4.94 -8.43
N TYR A 84 -7.63 4.97 -7.36
CA TYR A 84 -7.33 6.20 -6.60
C TYR A 84 -5.84 6.45 -6.65
N ASP A 85 -5.46 7.72 -6.73
CA ASP A 85 -4.07 8.15 -6.71
C ASP A 85 -3.69 8.64 -5.32
N TYR A 86 -2.46 8.33 -4.91
CA TYR A 86 -1.89 8.87 -3.69
C TYR A 86 -0.49 9.40 -3.99
N SER A 87 -0.20 10.59 -3.50
CA SER A 87 1.11 11.24 -3.60
C SER A 87 1.41 11.95 -2.31
N ALA A 88 2.67 11.88 -1.86
CA ALA A 88 3.10 12.59 -0.67
C ALA A 88 4.60 12.88 -0.73
N ASP A 89 4.99 14.00 -0.12
CA ASP A 89 6.39 14.32 0.07
C ASP A 89 6.93 13.51 1.24
N VAL A 90 8.10 12.93 1.07
CA VAL A 90 8.77 12.12 2.09
C VAL A 90 10.04 12.81 2.57
N ASN A 91 10.89 13.22 1.63
CA ASN A 91 12.12 14.00 1.87
C ASN A 91 13.07 13.32 2.88
N VAL A 92 13.39 12.07 2.63
CA VAL A 92 14.34 11.29 3.41
C VAL A 92 15.56 10.99 2.56
N SER A 93 16.73 11.39 3.01
CA SER A 93 18.00 11.16 2.30
C SER A 93 18.65 9.85 2.77
N GLY A 94 19.49 9.27 1.92
CA GLY A 94 20.20 8.04 2.21
C GLY A 94 19.42 6.79 1.87
N ASP A 95 19.99 5.64 2.18
CA ASP A 95 19.37 4.34 1.89
C ASP A 95 18.10 4.16 2.73
N PHE A 96 17.10 3.53 2.14
CA PHE A 96 15.80 3.36 2.80
C PHE A 96 15.11 2.07 2.37
N GLN A 97 14.09 1.67 3.14
CA GLN A 97 13.14 0.62 2.79
C GLN A 97 11.73 1.18 2.89
N ILE A 98 10.83 0.63 2.10
CA ILE A 98 9.40 0.97 2.14
C ILE A 98 8.66 -0.24 2.70
N VAL A 99 7.83 -0.01 3.72
CA VAL A 99 6.95 -1.05 4.29
C VAL A 99 5.52 -0.54 4.24
N ILE A 100 4.65 -1.27 3.57
CA ILE A 100 3.23 -0.93 3.45
C ILE A 100 2.42 -1.97 4.23
N THR A 101 1.61 -1.49 5.18
CA THR A 101 0.84 -2.35 6.08
C THR A 101 -0.64 -1.98 6.03
N ASN A 102 -1.50 -2.99 5.89
CA ASN A 102 -2.95 -2.79 5.93
C ASN A 102 -3.37 -2.44 7.37
N LEU A 103 -4.06 -1.31 7.53
CA LEU A 103 -4.57 -0.83 8.81
C LEU A 103 -6.09 -1.01 8.94
N SER A 104 -6.73 -1.68 7.99
CA SER A 104 -8.17 -1.92 8.00
C SER A 104 -8.47 -3.41 8.15
N PRO A 105 -7.96 -4.08 9.18
CA PRO A 105 -8.23 -5.50 9.33
C PRO A 105 -9.70 -5.73 9.63
N SER A 106 -10.23 -6.83 9.09
CA SER A 106 -11.58 -7.26 9.40
C SER A 106 -11.69 -7.59 10.89
N ALA A 107 -12.86 -7.32 11.47
CA ALA A 107 -13.16 -7.73 12.84
C ALA A 107 -13.17 -9.26 13.01
N VAL A 108 -13.30 -10.00 11.92
CA VAL A 108 -13.27 -11.47 11.93
C VAL A 108 -11.87 -11.93 11.54
N ALA A 109 -11.19 -12.66 12.45
CA ALA A 109 -9.78 -13.01 12.31
C ALA A 109 -9.44 -13.73 11.01
N ASP A 110 -10.33 -14.58 10.51
CA ASP A 110 -10.09 -15.36 9.28
C ASP A 110 -10.76 -14.76 8.05
N SER A 111 -11.33 -13.56 8.16
CA SER A 111 -11.98 -12.89 7.04
C SER A 111 -10.93 -12.33 6.07
N ASN A 112 -11.21 -12.44 4.77
CA ASN A 112 -10.41 -11.80 3.74
C ASN A 112 -10.97 -10.43 3.33
N LYS A 113 -11.88 -9.88 4.14
CA LYS A 113 -12.45 -8.56 3.89
C LYS A 113 -11.42 -7.47 4.18
N ASP A 114 -11.72 -6.27 3.73
CA ASP A 114 -10.88 -5.08 3.91
C ASP A 114 -9.50 -5.20 3.27
N ARG A 115 -9.41 -6.02 2.21
CA ARG A 115 -8.23 -6.07 1.37
C ARG A 115 -8.14 -4.82 0.52
N PHE A 116 -6.93 -4.42 0.19
CA PHE A 116 -6.71 -3.40 -0.81
C PHE A 116 -5.61 -3.85 -1.77
N ALA A 117 -5.58 -3.25 -2.95
CA ALA A 117 -4.57 -3.54 -3.95
C ALA A 117 -3.84 -2.25 -4.30
N ILE A 118 -2.55 -2.36 -4.56
CA ILE A 118 -1.71 -1.24 -4.98
C ILE A 118 -0.95 -1.60 -6.25
N TRP A 119 -0.68 -0.57 -7.07
CA TRP A 119 0.16 -0.71 -8.25
C TRP A 119 0.75 0.65 -8.61
N ALA A 120 1.61 0.66 -9.63
CA ALA A 120 2.26 1.88 -10.12
C ALA A 120 3.00 2.64 -9.00
N LEU A 121 3.59 1.90 -8.05
CA LEU A 121 4.39 2.48 -6.98
C LEU A 121 5.70 3.02 -7.59
N ASN A 122 5.95 4.31 -7.38
CA ASN A 122 7.18 4.94 -7.82
C ASN A 122 7.55 6.07 -6.86
N TRP A 123 8.76 6.56 -6.99
CA TRP A 123 9.26 7.65 -6.16
C TRP A 123 10.32 8.43 -6.89
N THR A 124 10.54 9.67 -6.44
CA THR A 124 11.66 10.49 -6.90
C THR A 124 12.81 10.36 -5.92
N LYS A 125 14.04 10.49 -6.44
CA LYS A 125 15.20 10.52 -5.56
C LYS A 125 15.24 11.81 -4.75
N MET A 126 15.83 11.73 -3.59
CA MET A 126 16.11 12.91 -2.79
C MET A 126 17.37 13.59 -3.32
N GLU A 127 17.27 14.89 -3.58
CA GLU A 127 18.43 15.65 -4.04
C GLU A 127 19.18 16.32 -2.89
#